data_67b2e8c777bcbc9263edc69cce6bced7
#
_entry.id   67b2e8c777bcbc9263edc69cce6bced7
#
_cell.length_a   1.000
_cell.length_b   1.000
_cell.length_c   1.000
_cell.angle_alpha   90.00
_cell.angle_beta   90.00
_cell.angle_gamma   90.00
#
_symmetry.space_group_name_H-M   'P 1'
#
loop_
_entity.id
_entity.type
_entity.pdbx_description
1 polymer ?
#
loop_
_entity_poly.entity_id
_entity_poly.type
_entity_poly.pdbx_seq_one_letter_code
_entity_poly.pdbx_strand_id
1 'polypeptide(L)'
;KAEDLRAVLLASGAIPFLISRQQNIQGAPRGLYWDGGIIDYHFDFKNHYSNGLALYPHFSSEIIKGWFDKSIPWRRNSAASLDKVVVIGPSKSYLETLPYNKIPDRKDFSRMSKTERKSYWNKAVDASQRLAEAFASVLEAENPVAQVRAL
;
A
#
# COMPACT_ATOMS: atom_id res chain seq x y z
N LYS A 1 -28.23 3.68 -1.65
CA LYS A 1 -28.60 4.78 -2.58
C LYS A 1 -27.33 5.50 -2.99
N ALA A 2 -27.33 6.25 -4.12
CA ALA A 2 -26.11 6.89 -4.65
C ALA A 2 -25.53 7.96 -3.69
N GLU A 3 -26.36 8.66 -2.97
CA GLU A 3 -25.96 9.68 -1.98
C GLU A 3 -25.21 9.05 -0.79
N ASP A 4 -25.65 7.89 -0.34
CA ASP A 4 -25.00 7.16 0.75
C ASP A 4 -23.62 6.68 0.32
N LEU A 5 -23.48 6.18 -0.92
CA LEU A 5 -22.21 5.77 -1.49
C LEU A 5 -21.21 6.93 -1.60
N ARG A 6 -21.70 8.11 -2.02
CA ARG A 6 -20.84 9.31 -2.08
C ARG A 6 -20.30 9.70 -0.71
N ALA A 7 -21.14 9.71 0.32
CA ALA A 7 -20.70 10.04 1.68
C ALA A 7 -19.66 9.04 2.21
N VAL A 8 -19.87 7.74 1.94
CA VAL A 8 -18.91 6.68 2.32
C VAL A 8 -17.59 6.85 1.59
N LEU A 9 -17.60 7.11 0.29
CA LEU A 9 -16.38 7.35 -0.49
C LEU A 9 -15.62 8.60 -0.03
N LEU A 10 -16.34 9.68 0.29
CA LEU A 10 -15.71 10.89 0.83
C LEU A 10 -15.13 10.64 2.22
N ALA A 11 -15.79 9.85 3.06
CA ALA A 11 -15.26 9.44 4.36
C ALA A 11 -13.96 8.61 4.22
N SER A 12 -13.96 7.69 3.26
CA SER A 12 -12.76 6.86 2.97
C SER A 12 -11.54 7.66 2.52
N GLY A 13 -11.72 8.87 2.01
CA GLY A 13 -10.63 9.79 1.66
C GLY A 13 -10.45 10.96 2.62
N ALA A 14 -11.18 10.99 3.75
CA ALA A 14 -11.13 12.09 4.71
C ALA A 14 -9.89 12.02 5.62
N ILE A 15 -8.74 12.34 5.07
CA ILE A 15 -7.46 12.35 5.80
C ILE A 15 -7.46 13.52 6.80
N PRO A 16 -7.19 13.28 8.10
CA PRO A 16 -7.09 14.34 9.10
C PRO A 16 -6.15 15.45 8.68
N PHE A 17 -6.52 16.68 9.01
CA PHE A 17 -5.81 17.93 8.68
C PHE A 17 -5.77 18.32 7.20
N LEU A 18 -6.15 17.44 6.27
CA LEU A 18 -6.13 17.69 4.83
C LEU A 18 -7.53 17.82 4.24
N ILE A 19 -8.45 16.96 4.63
CA ILE A 19 -9.83 16.90 4.10
C ILE A 19 -10.82 16.83 5.26
N SER A 20 -11.94 17.53 5.10
CA SER A 20 -12.98 17.54 6.11
C SER A 20 -13.63 16.16 6.28
N ARG A 21 -13.85 15.79 7.54
CA ARG A 21 -14.55 14.56 7.91
C ARG A 21 -15.98 14.54 7.37
N GLN A 22 -16.53 13.35 7.21
CA GLN A 22 -17.95 13.15 7.00
C GLN A 22 -18.66 12.99 8.35
N GLN A 23 -19.93 13.37 8.41
CA GLN A 23 -20.70 13.34 9.64
C GLN A 23 -22.05 12.65 9.41
N ASN A 24 -22.41 11.74 10.32
CA ASN A 24 -23.71 11.10 10.35
C ASN A 24 -24.14 10.51 8.99
N ILE A 25 -23.31 9.60 8.46
CA ILE A 25 -23.59 8.90 7.19
C ILE A 25 -24.89 8.10 7.35
N GLN A 26 -25.82 8.23 6.41
CA GLN A 26 -27.08 7.51 6.44
C GLN A 26 -26.85 6.00 6.37
N GLY A 27 -27.52 5.25 7.22
CA GLY A 27 -27.36 3.79 7.33
C GLY A 27 -26.17 3.34 8.16
N ALA A 28 -25.37 4.27 8.71
CA ALA A 28 -24.27 4.00 9.60
C ALA A 28 -24.51 4.58 11.01
N PRO A 29 -23.82 4.15 12.06
CA PRO A 29 -23.91 4.75 13.38
C PRO A 29 -23.67 6.25 13.34
N ARG A 30 -24.33 7.00 14.25
CA ARG A 30 -24.07 8.44 14.36
C ARG A 30 -22.63 8.69 14.80
N GLY A 31 -21.95 9.61 14.12
CA GLY A 31 -20.56 9.93 14.46
C GLY A 31 -19.82 10.70 13.39
N LEU A 32 -18.52 10.81 13.60
CA LEU A 32 -17.57 11.43 12.69
C LEU A 32 -16.79 10.32 11.98
N TYR A 33 -16.72 10.41 10.67
CA TYR A 33 -16.09 9.42 9.81
C TYR A 33 -14.86 10.01 9.15
N TRP A 34 -13.77 9.26 9.23
CA TRP A 34 -12.47 9.58 8.69
C TRP A 34 -11.96 8.44 7.81
N ASP A 35 -10.91 8.70 7.08
CA ASP A 35 -10.16 7.69 6.32
C ASP A 35 -9.77 6.50 7.21
N GLY A 36 -10.13 5.31 6.78
CA GLY A 36 -9.82 4.07 7.49
C GLY A 36 -8.33 3.81 7.66
N GLY A 37 -7.48 4.35 6.77
CA GLY A 37 -6.04 4.27 6.88
C GLY A 37 -5.44 4.91 8.14
N ILE A 38 -6.23 5.66 8.93
CA ILE A 38 -5.79 6.16 10.24
C ILE A 38 -5.42 4.99 11.16
N ILE A 39 -6.20 3.91 11.14
CA ILE A 39 -6.05 2.74 12.02
C ILE A 39 -5.70 1.46 11.25
N ASP A 40 -6.01 1.39 9.96
CA ASP A 40 -5.73 0.23 9.10
C ASP A 40 -5.15 0.70 7.75
N TYR A 41 -3.90 1.19 7.81
CA TYR A 41 -3.25 1.85 6.68
C TYR A 41 -2.76 0.86 5.60
N HIS A 42 -2.20 -0.28 6.02
CA HIS A 42 -1.68 -1.31 5.12
C HIS A 42 -2.42 -2.65 5.28
N PHE A 43 -3.64 -2.62 5.73
CA PHE A 43 -4.51 -3.75 6.05
C PHE A 43 -3.94 -4.68 7.15
N ASP A 44 -4.68 -4.82 8.24
CA ASP A 44 -4.41 -5.85 9.24
C ASP A 44 -5.12 -7.15 8.82
N PHE A 45 -4.36 -8.07 8.26
CA PHE A 45 -4.87 -9.36 7.78
C PHE A 45 -5.18 -10.37 8.90
N LYS A 46 -5.01 -9.99 10.15
CA LYS A 46 -5.37 -10.83 11.30
C LYS A 46 -6.82 -11.30 11.15
N ASN A 47 -7.02 -12.58 11.11
CA ASN A 47 -8.33 -13.23 11.08
C ASN A 47 -9.12 -13.20 9.75
N HIS A 48 -8.59 -12.69 8.67
CA HIS A 48 -9.33 -12.65 7.40
C HIS A 48 -9.20 -13.93 6.57
N TYR A 49 -8.22 -14.79 6.87
CA TYR A 49 -7.96 -16.01 6.12
C TYR A 49 -7.90 -17.24 7.03
N SER A 50 -8.92 -18.08 6.95
CA SER A 50 -8.95 -19.37 7.67
C SER A 50 -8.05 -20.41 7.02
N ASN A 51 -8.00 -20.43 5.67
CA ASN A 51 -7.24 -21.39 4.88
C ASN A 51 -6.44 -20.68 3.78
N GLY A 52 -5.19 -21.13 3.57
CA GLY A 52 -4.31 -20.65 2.51
C GLY A 52 -3.48 -19.42 2.87
N LEU A 53 -2.76 -18.90 1.87
CA LEU A 53 -1.91 -17.72 1.95
C LEU A 53 -2.55 -16.54 1.20
N ALA A 54 -2.42 -15.36 1.74
CA ALA A 54 -2.79 -14.12 1.06
C ALA A 54 -1.57 -13.54 0.35
N LEU A 55 -1.66 -13.34 -0.97
CA LEU A 55 -0.65 -12.59 -1.72
C LEU A 55 -0.94 -11.09 -1.59
N TYR A 56 0.02 -10.35 -1.08
CA TYR A 56 -0.10 -8.91 -0.86
C TYR A 56 0.97 -8.13 -1.65
N PRO A 57 0.65 -7.69 -2.88
CA PRO A 57 1.52 -6.77 -3.61
C PRO A 57 1.63 -5.44 -2.88
N HIS A 58 2.86 -5.03 -2.58
CA HIS A 58 3.10 -3.81 -1.82
C HIS A 58 4.34 -3.07 -2.34
N PHE A 59 4.39 -1.77 -2.14
CA PHE A 59 5.49 -0.92 -2.61
C PHE A 59 6.72 -0.93 -1.67
N SER A 60 6.60 -1.53 -0.50
CA SER A 60 7.63 -1.61 0.54
C SER A 60 7.53 -2.95 1.27
N SER A 61 8.64 -3.45 1.80
CA SER A 61 8.66 -4.59 2.72
C SER A 61 8.14 -4.23 4.13
N GLU A 62 7.99 -2.94 4.44
CA GLU A 62 7.50 -2.50 5.73
C GLU A 62 5.99 -2.36 5.73
N ILE A 63 5.31 -3.10 6.59
CA ILE A 63 3.87 -3.02 6.82
C ILE A 63 3.60 -2.16 8.06
N ILE A 64 2.79 -1.12 7.91
CA ILE A 64 2.50 -0.13 8.95
C ILE A 64 1.01 -0.19 9.27
N LYS A 65 0.65 -0.33 10.56
CA LYS A 65 -0.74 -0.49 10.99
C LYS A 65 -1.59 0.73 10.72
N GLY A 66 -1.19 1.87 11.23
CA GLY A 66 -1.93 3.11 11.11
C GLY A 66 -1.12 4.23 10.48
N TRP A 67 -1.80 5.18 9.86
CA TRP A 67 -1.14 6.29 9.19
C TRP A 67 -0.23 7.11 10.11
N PHE A 68 -0.62 7.27 11.38
CA PHE A 68 0.18 7.96 12.40
C PHE A 68 1.38 7.14 12.89
N ASP A 69 1.37 5.83 12.68
CA ASP A 69 2.43 4.93 13.15
C ASP A 69 3.70 4.97 12.28
N LYS A 70 3.66 5.70 11.17
CA LYS A 70 4.81 5.83 10.23
C LYS A 70 6.09 6.30 10.90
N SER A 71 5.98 7.16 11.90
CA SER A 71 7.10 7.71 12.67
C SER A 71 7.37 6.98 13.99
N ILE A 72 6.65 5.87 14.25
CA ILE A 72 6.69 5.14 15.52
C ILE A 72 7.21 3.72 15.29
N PRO A 73 8.55 3.48 15.36
CA PRO A 73 9.13 2.18 15.00
C PRO A 73 8.59 0.99 15.78
N TRP A 74 8.27 1.17 17.06
CA TRP A 74 7.74 0.10 17.91
C TRP A 74 6.27 -0.25 17.69
N ARG A 75 5.56 0.50 16.85
CA ARG A 75 4.17 0.22 16.47
C ARG A 75 4.04 -0.47 15.11
N ARG A 76 5.13 -0.96 14.55
CA ARG A 76 5.11 -1.75 13.32
C ARG A 76 4.41 -3.10 13.54
N ASN A 77 3.92 -3.70 12.46
CA ASN A 77 3.28 -5.01 12.55
C ASN A 77 4.26 -6.05 13.10
N SER A 78 3.76 -6.90 13.99
CA SER A 78 4.48 -8.09 14.42
C SER A 78 4.41 -9.16 13.32
N ALA A 79 5.45 -9.98 13.19
CA ALA A 79 5.45 -11.11 12.26
C ALA A 79 4.23 -12.03 12.47
N ALA A 80 3.77 -12.20 13.71
CA ALA A 80 2.59 -13.00 14.04
C ALA A 80 1.26 -12.51 13.45
N SER A 81 1.18 -11.24 13.01
CA SER A 81 -0.02 -10.73 12.30
C SER A 81 0.03 -10.97 10.81
N LEU A 82 1.16 -11.43 10.29
CA LEU A 82 1.43 -11.61 8.87
C LEU A 82 1.83 -13.06 8.52
N ASP A 83 1.61 -14.01 9.42
CA ASP A 83 1.99 -15.42 9.28
C ASP A 83 1.41 -16.12 8.06
N LYS A 84 0.27 -15.63 7.55
CA LYS A 84 -0.40 -16.11 6.34
C LYS A 84 -0.33 -15.13 5.16
N VAL A 85 0.53 -14.12 5.23
CA VAL A 85 0.63 -13.10 4.19
C VAL A 85 1.98 -13.19 3.50
N VAL A 86 1.95 -13.38 2.19
CA VAL A 86 3.12 -13.28 1.32
C VAL A 86 3.18 -11.87 0.75
N VAL A 87 4.07 -11.05 1.30
CA VAL A 87 4.31 -9.70 0.80
C VAL A 87 5.23 -9.77 -0.40
N ILE A 88 4.83 -9.18 -1.52
CA ILE A 88 5.66 -9.05 -2.72
C ILE A 88 5.84 -7.57 -3.07
N GLY A 89 7.08 -7.17 -3.30
CA GLY A 89 7.39 -5.78 -3.61
C GLY A 89 8.71 -5.61 -4.34
N PRO A 90 9.03 -4.38 -4.80
CA PRO A 90 10.27 -4.10 -5.49
C PRO A 90 11.48 -4.34 -4.57
N SER A 91 12.46 -5.08 -5.07
CA SER A 91 13.71 -5.29 -4.35
C SER A 91 14.56 -4.03 -4.29
N LYS A 92 15.49 -3.96 -3.32
CA LYS A 92 16.45 -2.86 -3.22
C LYS A 92 17.28 -2.72 -4.51
N SER A 93 17.74 -3.83 -5.06
CA SER A 93 18.50 -3.84 -6.31
C SER A 93 17.70 -3.33 -7.50
N TYR A 94 16.39 -3.62 -7.57
CA TYR A 94 15.52 -3.01 -8.58
C TYR A 94 15.38 -1.51 -8.36
N LEU A 95 15.13 -1.05 -7.14
CA LEU A 95 14.99 0.38 -6.84
C LEU A 95 16.26 1.17 -7.23
N GLU A 96 17.45 0.61 -7.01
CA GLU A 96 18.73 1.20 -7.40
C GLU A 96 18.89 1.40 -8.91
N THR A 97 18.11 0.69 -9.74
CA THR A 97 18.07 0.90 -11.19
C THR A 97 17.17 2.06 -11.64
N LEU A 98 16.31 2.54 -10.76
CA LEU A 98 15.41 3.64 -11.06
C LEU A 98 16.09 5.00 -10.83
N PRO A 99 15.73 6.04 -11.58
CA PRO A 99 16.13 7.40 -11.24
C PRO A 99 15.72 7.72 -9.78
N TYR A 100 16.60 8.39 -9.05
CA TYR A 100 16.42 8.73 -7.63
C TYR A 100 16.32 7.52 -6.68
N ASN A 101 16.63 6.31 -7.14
CA ASN A 101 16.61 5.05 -6.37
C ASN A 101 15.28 4.80 -5.65
N LYS A 102 14.17 5.20 -6.26
CA LYS A 102 12.84 5.06 -5.69
C LYS A 102 11.75 4.91 -6.76
N ILE A 103 10.61 4.38 -6.37
CA ILE A 103 9.40 4.47 -7.19
C ILE A 103 8.78 5.87 -7.12
N PRO A 104 8.03 6.31 -8.16
CA PRO A 104 7.28 7.55 -8.14
C PRO A 104 6.37 7.70 -6.91
N ASP A 105 6.31 8.89 -6.35
CA ASP A 105 5.43 9.20 -5.23
C ASP A 105 4.85 10.62 -5.29
N ARG A 106 3.89 10.93 -4.42
CA ARG A 106 3.21 12.23 -4.36
C ARG A 106 4.15 13.41 -4.07
N LYS A 107 5.31 13.19 -3.44
CA LYS A 107 6.28 14.25 -3.14
C LYS A 107 6.93 14.79 -4.41
N ASP A 108 6.90 14.03 -5.50
CA ASP A 108 7.45 14.43 -6.79
C ASP A 108 6.69 15.66 -7.36
N PHE A 109 5.41 15.84 -6.98
CA PHE A 109 4.65 17.03 -7.40
C PHE A 109 5.20 18.35 -6.82
N SER A 110 5.77 18.31 -5.64
CA SER A 110 6.36 19.49 -4.98
C SER A 110 7.86 19.64 -5.22
N ARG A 111 8.55 18.56 -5.65
CA ARG A 111 10.02 18.54 -5.76
C ARG A 111 10.54 18.61 -7.19
N MET A 112 9.69 18.33 -8.17
CA MET A 112 10.08 18.23 -9.56
C MET A 112 9.22 19.11 -10.46
N SER A 113 9.80 19.66 -11.51
CA SER A 113 9.05 20.28 -12.58
C SER A 113 8.13 19.25 -13.27
N LYS A 114 7.10 19.72 -13.98
CA LYS A 114 6.19 18.84 -14.73
C LYS A 114 6.94 17.97 -15.74
N THR A 115 7.90 18.54 -16.44
CA THR A 115 8.69 17.84 -17.48
C THR A 115 9.58 16.76 -16.86
N GLU A 116 10.32 17.11 -15.83
CA GLU A 116 11.20 16.18 -15.10
C GLU A 116 10.39 15.02 -14.50
N ARG A 117 9.29 15.33 -13.80
CA ARG A 117 8.41 14.31 -13.23
C ARG A 117 7.85 13.36 -14.29
N LYS A 118 7.37 13.90 -15.44
CA LYS A 118 6.86 13.07 -16.54
C LYS A 118 7.95 12.14 -17.09
N SER A 119 9.16 12.67 -17.30
CA SER A 119 10.30 11.87 -17.78
C SER A 119 10.66 10.76 -16.78
N TYR A 120 10.76 11.10 -15.50
CA TYR A 120 11.05 10.12 -14.44
C TYR A 120 9.98 9.03 -14.34
N TRP A 121 8.72 9.43 -14.29
CA TRP A 121 7.62 8.49 -14.14
C TRP A 121 7.49 7.55 -15.34
N ASN A 122 7.72 8.04 -16.58
CA ASN A 122 7.75 7.17 -17.74
C ASN A 122 8.87 6.13 -17.65
N LYS A 123 10.07 6.53 -17.23
CA LYS A 123 11.17 5.57 -17.01
C LYS A 123 10.83 4.52 -15.95
N ALA A 124 10.14 4.91 -14.88
CA ALA A 124 9.71 3.97 -13.87
C ALA A 124 8.63 3.00 -14.39
N VAL A 125 7.71 3.49 -15.24
CA VAL A 125 6.72 2.64 -15.93
C VAL A 125 7.41 1.65 -16.86
N ASP A 126 8.31 2.11 -17.70
CA ASP A 126 9.05 1.24 -18.62
C ASP A 126 9.84 0.16 -17.85
N ALA A 127 10.51 0.56 -16.78
CA ALA A 127 11.24 -0.38 -15.92
C ALA A 127 10.34 -1.37 -15.18
N SER A 128 9.06 -1.07 -14.97
CA SER A 128 8.12 -1.95 -14.24
C SER A 128 7.84 -3.26 -14.99
N GLN A 129 8.09 -3.32 -16.30
CA GLN A 129 8.01 -4.56 -17.07
C GLN A 129 8.87 -5.68 -16.45
N ARG A 130 10.05 -5.35 -15.91
CA ARG A 130 10.93 -6.29 -15.23
C ARG A 130 10.31 -6.87 -13.95
N LEU A 131 9.46 -6.11 -13.27
CA LEU A 131 8.72 -6.64 -12.10
C LEU A 131 7.67 -7.65 -12.53
N ALA A 132 6.96 -7.38 -13.63
CA ALA A 132 5.98 -8.30 -14.20
C ALA A 132 6.64 -9.61 -14.63
N GLU A 133 7.77 -9.54 -15.33
CA GLU A 133 8.55 -10.71 -15.76
C GLU A 133 9.07 -11.53 -14.56
N ALA A 134 9.61 -10.86 -13.55
CA ALA A 134 10.07 -11.51 -12.33
C ALA A 134 8.92 -12.20 -11.59
N PHE A 135 7.75 -11.58 -11.53
CA PHE A 135 6.57 -12.17 -10.90
C PHE A 135 6.05 -13.37 -11.69
N ALA A 136 5.99 -13.27 -13.02
CA ALA A 136 5.61 -14.39 -13.88
C ALA A 136 6.55 -15.59 -13.66
N SER A 137 7.86 -15.36 -13.61
CA SER A 137 8.85 -16.43 -13.34
C SER A 137 8.63 -17.11 -11.99
N VAL A 138 8.20 -16.36 -10.97
CA VAL A 138 7.86 -16.94 -9.65
C VAL A 138 6.62 -17.84 -9.75
N LEU A 139 5.59 -17.41 -10.48
CA LEU A 139 4.36 -18.18 -10.64
C LEU A 139 4.55 -19.46 -11.47
N GLU A 140 5.46 -19.43 -12.44
CA GLU A 140 5.79 -20.57 -13.30
C GLU A 140 6.77 -21.57 -12.65
N ALA A 141 7.37 -21.21 -11.52
CA ALA A 141 8.28 -22.09 -10.80
C ALA A 141 7.54 -23.31 -10.24
N GLU A 142 8.23 -24.47 -10.20
CA GLU A 142 7.69 -25.71 -9.61
C GLU A 142 7.23 -25.52 -8.15
N ASN A 143 7.93 -24.65 -7.40
CA ASN A 143 7.53 -24.25 -6.06
C ASN A 143 7.59 -22.72 -5.93
N PRO A 144 6.47 -22.00 -6.18
CA PRO A 144 6.44 -20.53 -6.14
C PRO A 144 6.79 -19.93 -4.78
N VAL A 145 6.62 -20.67 -3.69
CA VAL A 145 6.90 -20.18 -2.33
C VAL A 145 8.31 -20.53 -1.83
N ALA A 146 9.12 -21.24 -2.61
CA ALA A 146 10.47 -21.63 -2.20
C ALA A 146 11.41 -20.46 -1.87
N GLN A 147 11.14 -19.28 -2.44
CA GLN A 147 11.94 -18.07 -2.23
C GLN A 147 11.35 -17.14 -1.15
N VAL A 148 10.21 -17.49 -0.56
CA VAL A 148 9.61 -16.70 0.51
C VAL A 148 10.49 -16.77 1.75
N ARG A 149 10.77 -15.60 2.33
CA ARG A 149 11.54 -15.46 3.57
C ARG A 149 10.68 -14.84 4.66
N ALA A 150 10.97 -15.16 5.91
CA ALA A 150 10.36 -14.46 7.03
C ALA A 150 10.71 -12.96 6.97
N LEU A 151 9.72 -12.12 7.31
CA LEU A 151 9.89 -10.67 7.43
C LEU A 151 10.65 -10.29 8.69
#